data_cb76c52a46fbe6d0f545d2198b94511d
#
_entry.id   cb76c52a46fbe6d0f545d2198b94511d
#
_cell.length_a   1.000
_cell.length_b   1.000
_cell.length_c   1.000
_cell.angle_alpha   90.00
_cell.angle_beta   90.00
_cell.angle_gamma   90.00
#
_symmetry.space_group_name_H-M   'P 1'
#
loop_
_entity.id
_entity.type
_entity.pdbx_description
1 polymer ?
#
loop_
_entity_poly.entity_id
_entity_poly.type
_entity_poly.pdbx_seq_one_letter_code
_entity_poly.pdbx_strand_id
1 'polypeptide(L)'
;MKTKATLILLVLWPPLAAFLPAAEKVDLLVSGGIVLTMDAERRVLEDGAVAVAGDRIVAVGPAAALALRYRAGRTIDARGKIVMPGLINTHNHAPMVLLRGVADDLALMDWLQKFIFPAEARNVTREFVQWGTALACAEMIRTGTTTYADMYYFEDQVAEETARSGMRGVLGETILEFPVPDNQTWQEALTYTEKFIRRWKGNPLVIPAVAPHAPYTNSEKSLKACKSLADRYGVPLIIHVSETRDEVKEILEKYGTTSTRWLDQIGILGPSVLFAHGVWLTEEDLAIVKRRGVGLAHNPESNMKLASGTAPVIRILALGIPLGLGTDGAASNNNLDMFEAMDFAAKLHKLVAMDPAVLPAASVVEMATIGGARALGMDKEIGSLEPGKRADIILVDPESVGGQPMFNVYSQLVYVLKGANVLTSIINGKVVMRDRQLVTLDERRILQKAGEYQKRIADSLK
;
A
#
# COMPACT_ATOMS: atom_id res chain seq x y z
N MET A 1 -72.80 10.43 -61.27
CA MET A 1 -71.93 9.79 -60.31
C MET A 1 -70.48 10.29 -60.56
N LYS A 2 -69.97 11.15 -59.69
CA LYS A 2 -68.53 11.66 -59.79
C LYS A 2 -67.71 10.98 -58.74
N THR A 3 -66.82 10.12 -59.18
CA THR A 3 -65.83 9.39 -58.32
C THR A 3 -64.70 10.33 -57.94
N LYS A 4 -64.54 10.63 -56.64
CA LYS A 4 -63.35 11.35 -56.09
C LYS A 4 -62.22 10.38 -55.87
N ALA A 5 -61.13 10.55 -56.57
CA ALA A 5 -59.86 9.84 -56.29
C ALA A 5 -59.10 10.56 -55.15
N THR A 6 -58.86 9.87 -54.04
CA THR A 6 -58.09 10.37 -52.91
C THR A 6 -56.62 9.99 -53.16
N LEU A 7 -55.80 11.00 -53.35
CA LEU A 7 -54.33 10.84 -53.48
C LEU A 7 -53.69 10.70 -52.10
N ILE A 8 -53.14 9.52 -51.76
CA ILE A 8 -52.37 9.29 -50.52
C ILE A 8 -50.94 9.68 -50.81
N LEU A 9 -50.49 10.78 -50.21
CA LEU A 9 -49.06 11.20 -50.22
C LEU A 9 -48.28 10.39 -49.17
N LEU A 10 -47.45 9.42 -49.57
CA LEU A 10 -46.52 8.75 -48.73
C LEU A 10 -45.31 9.68 -48.46
N VAL A 11 -45.28 10.29 -47.29
CA VAL A 11 -44.11 11.03 -46.82
C VAL A 11 -43.04 10.02 -46.38
N LEU A 12 -42.04 9.78 -47.22
CA LEU A 12 -40.84 9.04 -46.86
C LEU A 12 -39.98 9.92 -45.92
N TRP A 13 -40.02 9.62 -44.64
CA TRP A 13 -39.09 10.21 -43.67
C TRP A 13 -37.68 9.60 -43.88
N PRO A 14 -36.61 10.40 -44.09
CA PRO A 14 -35.28 9.84 -44.20
C PRO A 14 -34.89 9.20 -42.86
N PRO A 15 -34.18 8.05 -42.85
CA PRO A 15 -33.71 7.46 -41.62
C PRO A 15 -32.80 8.45 -40.90
N LEU A 16 -33.09 8.74 -39.63
CA LEU A 16 -32.21 9.50 -38.74
C LEU A 16 -30.90 8.72 -38.62
N ALA A 17 -29.90 9.08 -39.40
CA ALA A 17 -28.55 8.58 -39.20
C ALA A 17 -28.10 9.05 -37.81
N ALA A 18 -28.09 8.14 -36.82
CA ALA A 18 -27.52 8.41 -35.52
C ALA A 18 -26.02 8.69 -35.73
N PHE A 19 -25.64 9.97 -35.67
CA PHE A 19 -24.24 10.36 -35.58
C PHE A 19 -23.67 9.75 -34.29
N LEU A 20 -23.00 8.61 -34.38
CA LEU A 20 -22.18 8.12 -33.30
C LEU A 20 -21.07 9.18 -33.11
N PRO A 21 -20.91 9.73 -31.91
CA PRO A 21 -19.82 10.64 -31.65
C PRO A 21 -18.47 9.95 -31.98
N ALA A 22 -17.52 10.71 -32.53
CA ALA A 22 -16.19 10.18 -32.82
C ALA A 22 -15.59 9.60 -31.54
N ALA A 23 -14.98 8.40 -31.64
CA ALA A 23 -14.40 7.74 -30.48
C ALA A 23 -13.31 8.63 -29.82
N GLU A 24 -13.41 8.77 -28.50
CA GLU A 24 -12.50 9.56 -27.68
C GLU A 24 -11.13 8.86 -27.64
N LYS A 25 -10.03 9.63 -27.72
CA LYS A 25 -8.66 9.05 -27.62
C LYS A 25 -8.30 8.82 -26.15
N VAL A 26 -7.71 7.65 -25.88
CA VAL A 26 -7.09 7.29 -24.59
C VAL A 26 -5.72 6.64 -24.81
N ASP A 27 -4.86 6.68 -23.81
CA ASP A 27 -3.52 6.11 -23.95
C ASP A 27 -3.53 4.59 -23.81
N LEU A 28 -4.35 4.08 -22.86
CA LEU A 28 -4.41 2.67 -22.53
C LEU A 28 -5.87 2.22 -22.32
N LEU A 29 -6.19 1.03 -22.83
CA LEU A 29 -7.44 0.30 -22.53
C LEU A 29 -7.06 -1.10 -22.03
N VAL A 30 -7.40 -1.41 -20.78
CA VAL A 30 -7.36 -2.77 -20.23
C VAL A 30 -8.73 -3.38 -20.42
N SER A 31 -8.88 -4.50 -21.16
CA SER A 31 -10.20 -4.94 -21.64
C SER A 31 -10.38 -6.44 -21.60
N GLY A 32 -11.60 -6.88 -21.28
CA GLY A 32 -12.07 -8.26 -21.37
C GLY A 32 -11.85 -9.10 -20.11
N GLY A 33 -11.47 -8.48 -18.98
CA GLY A 33 -11.23 -9.17 -17.72
C GLY A 33 -12.40 -9.10 -16.74
N ILE A 34 -12.27 -9.84 -15.63
CA ILE A 34 -13.12 -9.68 -14.45
C ILE A 34 -12.62 -8.44 -13.71
N VAL A 35 -13.34 -7.32 -13.79
CA VAL A 35 -12.93 -6.05 -13.19
C VAL A 35 -13.55 -5.91 -11.81
N LEU A 36 -12.70 -5.89 -10.76
CA LEU A 36 -13.07 -5.51 -9.40
C LEU A 36 -12.82 -4.02 -9.24
N THR A 37 -13.88 -3.24 -9.04
CA THR A 37 -13.72 -1.79 -8.95
C THR A 37 -13.24 -1.31 -7.60
N MET A 38 -13.59 -2.00 -6.52
CA MET A 38 -13.39 -1.59 -5.13
C MET A 38 -13.96 -0.20 -4.82
N ASP A 39 -14.92 0.25 -5.63
CA ASP A 39 -15.74 1.43 -5.36
C ASP A 39 -16.75 1.19 -4.20
N ALA A 40 -17.58 2.19 -3.91
CA ALA A 40 -18.54 2.09 -2.81
C ALA A 40 -19.51 0.91 -2.95
N GLU A 41 -19.90 0.56 -4.17
CA GLU A 41 -20.78 -0.57 -4.51
C GLU A 41 -20.02 -1.89 -4.63
N ARG A 42 -18.68 -1.88 -4.61
CA ARG A 42 -17.82 -3.06 -4.83
C ARG A 42 -18.19 -3.86 -6.07
N ARG A 43 -18.44 -3.14 -7.17
CA ARG A 43 -18.89 -3.76 -8.42
C ARG A 43 -17.87 -4.74 -8.96
N VAL A 44 -18.37 -5.87 -9.47
CA VAL A 44 -17.60 -6.88 -10.20
C VAL A 44 -18.19 -6.96 -11.60
N LEU A 45 -17.38 -6.66 -12.62
CA LEU A 45 -17.78 -6.70 -14.04
C LEU A 45 -17.12 -7.92 -14.69
N GLU A 46 -17.92 -8.92 -15.07
CA GLU A 46 -17.41 -10.19 -15.60
C GLU A 46 -16.64 -10.01 -16.94
N ASP A 47 -17.07 -9.10 -17.80
CA ASP A 47 -16.40 -8.68 -19.03
C ASP A 47 -16.23 -7.16 -18.99
N GLY A 48 -15.31 -6.72 -18.16
CA GLY A 48 -15.07 -5.32 -17.90
C GLY A 48 -13.88 -4.75 -18.66
N ALA A 49 -13.82 -3.42 -18.67
CA ALA A 49 -12.66 -2.67 -19.14
C ALA A 49 -12.41 -1.41 -18.32
N VAL A 50 -11.15 -0.95 -18.35
CA VAL A 50 -10.68 0.28 -17.74
C VAL A 50 -9.96 1.11 -18.81
N ALA A 51 -10.45 2.34 -19.06
CA ALA A 51 -9.84 3.29 -19.99
C ALA A 51 -8.99 4.31 -19.21
N VAL A 52 -7.77 4.57 -19.68
CA VAL A 52 -6.79 5.43 -19.02
C VAL A 52 -6.28 6.49 -19.99
N ALA A 53 -6.29 7.75 -19.53
CA ALA A 53 -5.66 8.87 -20.23
C ALA A 53 -4.63 9.54 -19.30
N GLY A 54 -3.38 9.64 -19.74
CA GLY A 54 -2.28 10.11 -18.91
C GLY A 54 -2.10 9.19 -17.69
N ASP A 55 -2.20 9.77 -16.52
CA ASP A 55 -2.05 9.08 -15.25
C ASP A 55 -3.38 8.73 -14.56
N ARG A 56 -4.55 8.98 -15.27
CA ARG A 56 -5.88 8.86 -14.68
C ARG A 56 -6.77 7.88 -15.40
N ILE A 57 -7.61 7.20 -14.61
CA ILE A 57 -8.75 6.43 -15.13
C ILE A 57 -9.79 7.41 -15.62
N VAL A 58 -10.28 7.23 -16.87
CA VAL A 58 -11.33 8.06 -17.46
C VAL A 58 -12.69 7.35 -17.54
N ALA A 59 -12.66 6.02 -17.60
CA ALA A 59 -13.89 5.22 -17.56
C ALA A 59 -13.62 3.80 -17.05
N VAL A 60 -14.66 3.22 -16.41
CA VAL A 60 -14.72 1.80 -16.03
C VAL A 60 -16.12 1.30 -16.37
N GLY A 61 -16.22 0.19 -17.08
CA GLY A 61 -17.52 -0.35 -17.52
C GLY A 61 -17.38 -1.62 -18.37
N PRO A 62 -18.51 -2.09 -19.00
CA PRO A 62 -18.48 -3.23 -19.89
C PRO A 62 -17.50 -3.04 -21.06
N ALA A 63 -16.71 -4.06 -21.38
CA ALA A 63 -15.67 -3.99 -22.41
C ALA A 63 -16.20 -3.55 -23.77
N ALA A 64 -17.33 -4.09 -24.21
CA ALA A 64 -17.95 -3.72 -25.49
C ALA A 64 -18.34 -2.24 -25.55
N ALA A 65 -18.86 -1.69 -24.45
CA ALA A 65 -19.27 -0.27 -24.40
C ALA A 65 -18.03 0.65 -24.46
N LEU A 66 -16.95 0.32 -23.73
CA LEU A 66 -15.74 1.13 -23.75
C LEU A 66 -15.00 1.03 -25.10
N ALA A 67 -15.02 -0.14 -25.74
CA ALA A 67 -14.41 -0.33 -27.07
C ALA A 67 -15.10 0.50 -28.17
N LEU A 68 -16.40 0.75 -28.05
CA LEU A 68 -17.14 1.64 -28.96
C LEU A 68 -16.85 3.12 -28.69
N ARG A 69 -16.67 3.47 -27.41
CA ARG A 69 -16.50 4.86 -26.99
C ARG A 69 -15.04 5.36 -27.14
N TYR A 70 -14.06 4.49 -26.93
CA TYR A 70 -12.66 4.90 -26.83
C TYR A 70 -11.79 4.26 -27.92
N ARG A 71 -10.88 5.08 -28.48
CA ARG A 71 -9.78 4.63 -29.33
C ARG A 71 -8.49 4.68 -28.55
N ALA A 72 -7.99 3.53 -28.12
CA ALA A 72 -6.77 3.45 -27.32
C ALA A 72 -5.51 3.46 -28.19
N GLY A 73 -4.46 4.13 -27.71
CA GLY A 73 -3.11 4.03 -28.26
C GLY A 73 -2.51 2.64 -28.05
N ARG A 74 -2.86 2.00 -26.91
CA ARG A 74 -2.45 0.64 -26.55
C ARG A 74 -3.60 -0.07 -25.87
N THR A 75 -3.83 -1.35 -26.23
CA THR A 75 -4.78 -2.22 -25.53
C THR A 75 -4.03 -3.35 -24.85
N ILE A 76 -4.40 -3.65 -23.60
CA ILE A 76 -3.98 -4.84 -22.86
C ILE A 76 -5.18 -5.80 -22.82
N ASP A 77 -5.02 -6.99 -23.38
CA ASP A 77 -5.99 -8.06 -23.32
C ASP A 77 -5.99 -8.68 -21.90
N ALA A 78 -7.10 -8.54 -21.20
CA ALA A 78 -7.29 -9.06 -19.85
C ALA A 78 -8.24 -10.27 -19.79
N ARG A 79 -8.58 -10.87 -20.94
CA ARG A 79 -9.47 -12.05 -20.97
C ARG A 79 -8.93 -13.17 -20.10
N GLY A 80 -9.80 -13.74 -19.26
CA GLY A 80 -9.42 -14.77 -18.29
C GLY A 80 -8.63 -14.24 -17.09
N LYS A 81 -8.41 -12.93 -16.96
CA LYS A 81 -7.64 -12.32 -15.86
C LYS A 81 -8.55 -11.49 -14.95
N ILE A 82 -8.12 -11.33 -13.70
CA ILE A 82 -8.73 -10.42 -12.75
C ILE A 82 -8.02 -9.06 -12.88
N VAL A 83 -8.78 -7.99 -13.09
CA VAL A 83 -8.31 -6.60 -13.15
C VAL A 83 -8.78 -5.90 -11.89
N MET A 84 -7.87 -5.40 -11.09
CA MET A 84 -8.21 -4.77 -9.81
C MET A 84 -7.29 -3.58 -9.51
N PRO A 85 -7.64 -2.72 -8.52
CA PRO A 85 -6.72 -1.71 -8.04
C PRO A 85 -5.42 -2.35 -7.57
N GLY A 86 -4.31 -1.67 -7.77
CA GLY A 86 -3.04 -2.09 -7.20
C GLY A 86 -3.11 -2.15 -5.67
N LEU A 87 -2.39 -3.10 -5.08
CA LEU A 87 -2.36 -3.30 -3.64
C LEU A 87 -1.58 -2.16 -2.96
N ILE A 88 -1.99 -1.83 -1.74
CA ILE A 88 -1.43 -0.74 -0.94
C ILE A 88 -0.84 -1.35 0.34
N ASN A 89 0.48 -1.31 0.47
CA ASN A 89 1.21 -1.70 1.65
C ASN A 89 1.34 -0.49 2.59
N THR A 90 0.58 -0.46 3.67
CA THR A 90 0.48 0.72 4.54
C THR A 90 1.60 0.85 5.56
N HIS A 91 2.53 -0.12 5.65
CA HIS A 91 3.71 -0.03 6.50
C HIS A 91 4.81 -0.96 6.03
N ASN A 92 6.01 -0.41 5.87
CA ASN A 92 7.21 -1.11 5.44
C ASN A 92 8.48 -0.41 5.93
N HIS A 93 9.61 -1.13 5.81
CA HIS A 93 10.99 -0.66 5.93
C HIS A 93 11.75 -1.19 4.71
N ALA A 94 11.52 -0.59 3.54
CA ALA A 94 11.90 -1.16 2.25
C ALA A 94 13.39 -1.57 2.14
N PRO A 95 14.38 -0.75 2.56
CA PRO A 95 15.79 -1.14 2.47
C PRO A 95 16.17 -2.36 3.31
N MET A 96 15.40 -2.68 4.37
CA MET A 96 15.65 -3.84 5.23
C MET A 96 15.46 -5.19 4.52
N VAL A 97 14.99 -5.20 3.28
CA VAL A 97 14.95 -6.42 2.47
C VAL A 97 16.33 -7.09 2.33
N LEU A 98 17.42 -6.31 2.41
CA LEU A 98 18.79 -6.83 2.43
C LEU A 98 19.18 -7.50 3.76
N LEU A 99 18.38 -7.32 4.82
CA LEU A 99 18.55 -7.95 6.14
C LEU A 99 17.61 -9.14 6.34
N ARG A 100 16.88 -9.57 5.30
CA ARG A 100 15.95 -10.70 5.32
C ARG A 100 16.64 -11.96 5.85
N GLY A 101 16.08 -12.56 6.91
CA GLY A 101 16.61 -13.79 7.53
C GLY A 101 17.93 -13.63 8.28
N VAL A 102 18.35 -12.42 8.62
CA VAL A 102 19.55 -12.17 9.42
C VAL A 102 19.34 -12.67 10.86
N ALA A 103 18.14 -12.52 11.39
CA ALA A 103 17.80 -12.94 12.73
C ALA A 103 16.31 -13.33 12.80
N ASP A 104 16.04 -14.60 13.05
CA ASP A 104 14.71 -15.17 13.17
C ASP A 104 14.46 -15.74 14.57
N ASP A 105 13.19 -16.02 14.92
CA ASP A 105 12.76 -16.72 16.14
C ASP A 105 13.13 -15.97 17.44
N LEU A 106 13.01 -14.65 17.45
CA LEU A 106 13.37 -13.76 18.57
C LEU A 106 12.21 -12.82 18.93
N ALA A 107 12.13 -12.44 20.22
CA ALA A 107 11.26 -11.34 20.64
C ALA A 107 11.76 -10.00 20.10
N LEU A 108 10.86 -9.03 19.87
CA LEU A 108 11.14 -7.75 19.21
C LEU A 108 12.36 -7.03 19.82
N MET A 109 12.43 -6.86 21.14
CA MET A 109 13.52 -6.09 21.76
C MET A 109 14.88 -6.80 21.63
N ASP A 110 14.91 -8.13 21.74
CA ASP A 110 16.11 -8.92 21.51
C ASP A 110 16.54 -8.87 20.04
N TRP A 111 15.58 -8.98 19.12
CA TRP A 111 15.78 -8.86 17.69
C TRP A 111 16.38 -7.49 17.32
N LEU A 112 15.78 -6.39 17.81
CA LEU A 112 16.25 -5.03 17.54
C LEU A 112 17.66 -4.79 18.14
N GLN A 113 17.82 -5.01 19.45
CA GLN A 113 19.02 -4.57 20.18
C GLN A 113 20.24 -5.44 19.91
N LYS A 114 20.05 -6.76 19.76
CA LYS A 114 21.18 -7.70 19.62
C LYS A 114 21.56 -7.94 18.16
N PHE A 115 20.64 -7.75 17.20
CA PHE A 115 20.88 -8.12 15.82
C PHE A 115 20.66 -6.96 14.84
N ILE A 116 19.50 -6.34 14.82
CA ILE A 116 19.16 -5.39 13.75
C ILE A 116 19.92 -4.07 13.90
N PHE A 117 19.83 -3.39 15.04
CA PHE A 117 20.57 -2.14 15.23
C PHE A 117 22.08 -2.30 15.04
N PRO A 118 22.75 -3.38 15.55
CA PRO A 118 24.16 -3.62 15.23
C PRO A 118 24.44 -3.90 13.76
N ALA A 119 23.54 -4.63 13.06
CA ALA A 119 23.68 -4.90 11.64
C ALA A 119 23.50 -3.61 10.81
N GLU A 120 22.54 -2.77 11.16
CA GLU A 120 22.31 -1.47 10.53
C GLU A 120 23.48 -0.53 10.73
N ALA A 121 23.96 -0.37 11.97
CA ALA A 121 25.09 0.50 12.28
C ALA A 121 26.37 0.15 11.48
N ARG A 122 26.55 -1.13 11.12
CA ARG A 122 27.73 -1.59 10.36
C ARG A 122 27.55 -1.53 8.84
N ASN A 123 26.31 -1.68 8.34
CA ASN A 123 26.05 -1.94 6.92
C ASN A 123 25.26 -0.86 6.21
N VAL A 124 24.39 -0.10 6.93
CA VAL A 124 23.50 0.87 6.30
C VAL A 124 24.30 2.10 5.84
N THR A 125 24.25 2.32 4.55
CA THR A 125 24.82 3.45 3.83
C THR A 125 23.86 3.88 2.74
N ARG A 126 24.09 5.03 2.10
CA ARG A 126 23.28 5.45 0.94
C ARG A 126 23.21 4.36 -0.15
N GLU A 127 24.33 3.68 -0.43
CA GLU A 127 24.34 2.60 -1.44
C GLU A 127 23.53 1.37 -0.97
N PHE A 128 23.61 1.01 0.32
CA PHE A 128 22.75 -0.03 0.91
C PHE A 128 21.26 0.31 0.72
N VAL A 129 20.87 1.52 1.09
CA VAL A 129 19.48 1.98 0.97
C VAL A 129 19.02 1.99 -0.49
N GLN A 130 19.87 2.45 -1.42
CA GLN A 130 19.60 2.41 -2.85
C GLN A 130 19.26 1.00 -3.33
N TRP A 131 20.14 0.03 -3.09
CA TRP A 131 19.94 -1.33 -3.60
C TRP A 131 18.87 -2.11 -2.84
N GLY A 132 18.74 -1.88 -1.54
CA GLY A 132 17.65 -2.42 -0.75
C GLY A 132 16.29 -1.94 -1.25
N THR A 133 16.13 -0.63 -1.45
CA THR A 133 14.89 -0.08 -2.02
C THR A 133 14.62 -0.61 -3.43
N ALA A 134 15.64 -0.70 -4.29
CA ALA A 134 15.46 -1.26 -5.62
C ALA A 134 14.97 -2.71 -5.59
N LEU A 135 15.50 -3.53 -4.67
CA LEU A 135 15.07 -4.92 -4.47
C LEU A 135 13.64 -4.99 -3.92
N ALA A 136 13.32 -4.16 -2.92
CA ALA A 136 11.96 -4.08 -2.36
C ALA A 136 10.93 -3.64 -3.40
N CYS A 137 11.23 -2.60 -4.18
CA CYS A 137 10.36 -2.16 -5.27
C CYS A 137 10.15 -3.25 -6.33
N ALA A 138 11.22 -3.98 -6.68
CA ALA A 138 11.12 -5.10 -7.63
C ALA A 138 10.19 -6.20 -7.10
N GLU A 139 10.31 -6.59 -5.82
CA GLU A 139 9.45 -7.58 -5.18
C GLU A 139 7.99 -7.09 -5.09
N MET A 140 7.77 -5.88 -4.60
CA MET A 140 6.44 -5.29 -4.48
C MET A 140 5.74 -5.13 -5.84
N ILE A 141 6.42 -4.68 -6.89
CA ILE A 141 5.86 -4.61 -8.24
C ILE A 141 5.47 -6.01 -8.75
N ARG A 142 6.32 -7.02 -8.51
CA ARG A 142 6.07 -8.41 -8.93
C ARG A 142 4.93 -9.06 -8.17
N THR A 143 4.62 -8.59 -6.97
CA THR A 143 3.53 -9.08 -6.12
C THR A 143 2.29 -8.18 -6.13
N GLY A 144 2.28 -7.14 -7.01
CA GLY A 144 1.08 -6.34 -7.27
C GLY A 144 0.88 -5.15 -6.34
N THR A 145 1.83 -4.85 -5.46
CA THR A 145 1.83 -3.62 -4.68
C THR A 145 2.18 -2.45 -5.58
N THR A 146 1.37 -1.40 -5.57
CA THR A 146 1.57 -0.18 -6.38
C THR A 146 1.89 1.05 -5.56
N THR A 147 1.49 1.02 -4.28
CA THR A 147 1.77 2.07 -3.30
C THR A 147 2.22 1.44 -1.99
N TYR A 148 3.23 2.03 -1.35
CA TYR A 148 3.67 1.61 -0.03
C TYR A 148 3.96 2.81 0.87
N ALA A 149 3.82 2.63 2.19
CA ALA A 149 4.29 3.56 3.19
C ALA A 149 5.59 3.02 3.80
N ASP A 150 6.59 3.86 3.90
CA ASP A 150 7.93 3.52 4.38
C ASP A 150 8.40 4.47 5.48
N MET A 151 9.21 3.95 6.36
CA MET A 151 9.98 4.75 7.31
C MET A 151 11.34 4.12 7.51
N TYR A 152 12.39 4.83 7.10
CA TYR A 152 13.77 4.35 7.21
C TYR A 152 14.78 5.51 7.27
N TYR A 153 16.05 5.21 7.07
CA TYR A 153 17.18 6.13 7.01
C TYR A 153 17.53 6.48 5.56
N PHE A 154 18.18 7.63 5.34
CA PHE A 154 18.51 8.13 3.99
C PHE A 154 17.29 8.17 3.08
N GLU A 155 16.18 8.67 3.55
CA GLU A 155 14.88 8.60 2.86
C GLU A 155 14.86 9.30 1.48
N ASP A 156 15.76 10.26 1.26
CA ASP A 156 16.01 10.81 -0.08
C ASP A 156 16.40 9.71 -1.09
N GLN A 157 17.20 8.72 -0.64
CA GLN A 157 17.62 7.63 -1.51
C GLN A 157 16.50 6.65 -1.76
N VAL A 158 15.65 6.39 -0.74
CA VAL A 158 14.40 5.61 -0.91
C VAL A 158 13.53 6.29 -1.94
N ALA A 159 13.32 7.60 -1.84
CA ALA A 159 12.49 8.37 -2.74
C ALA A 159 13.00 8.37 -4.20
N GLU A 160 14.31 8.49 -4.40
CA GLU A 160 14.94 8.42 -5.74
C GLU A 160 14.68 7.07 -6.40
N GLU A 161 14.88 5.96 -5.66
CA GLU A 161 14.66 4.62 -6.19
C GLU A 161 13.17 4.31 -6.41
N THR A 162 12.30 4.77 -5.51
CA THR A 162 10.85 4.67 -5.66
C THR A 162 10.38 5.36 -6.93
N ALA A 163 10.78 6.60 -7.15
CA ALA A 163 10.44 7.35 -8.36
C ALA A 163 11.02 6.69 -9.62
N ARG A 164 12.26 6.19 -9.57
CA ARG A 164 12.93 5.50 -10.68
C ARG A 164 12.24 4.18 -11.03
N SER A 165 11.80 3.43 -10.04
CA SER A 165 11.05 2.17 -10.24
C SER A 165 9.66 2.41 -10.82
N GLY A 166 9.12 3.61 -10.69
CA GLY A 166 7.76 3.97 -11.06
C GLY A 166 6.73 3.63 -9.99
N MET A 167 7.15 3.19 -8.79
CA MET A 167 6.25 2.96 -7.65
C MET A 167 5.80 4.26 -7.00
N ARG A 168 4.71 4.18 -6.24
CA ARG A 168 4.27 5.27 -5.36
C ARG A 168 4.67 4.96 -3.92
N GLY A 169 5.24 5.96 -3.21
CA GLY A 169 5.64 5.84 -1.82
C GLY A 169 5.15 7.00 -0.96
N VAL A 170 4.64 6.69 0.24
CA VAL A 170 4.47 7.64 1.35
C VAL A 170 5.67 7.42 2.25
N LEU A 171 6.66 8.33 2.15
CA LEU A 171 8.02 8.07 2.59
C LEU A 171 8.43 9.04 3.70
N GLY A 172 8.88 8.50 4.84
CA GLY A 172 9.20 9.26 6.03
C GLY A 172 10.58 8.95 6.59
N GLU A 173 11.43 9.98 6.69
CA GLU A 173 12.70 9.88 7.42
C GLU A 173 12.46 9.51 8.87
N THR A 174 13.11 8.45 9.35
CA THR A 174 12.96 7.95 10.71
C THR A 174 13.66 8.85 11.72
N ILE A 175 12.93 9.31 12.75
CA ILE A 175 13.44 10.20 13.79
C ILE A 175 13.50 9.47 15.12
N LEU A 176 14.71 9.40 15.72
CA LEU A 176 14.99 8.79 17.00
C LEU A 176 15.85 9.70 17.87
N GLU A 177 15.82 9.51 19.19
CA GLU A 177 16.63 10.31 20.14
C GLU A 177 18.05 9.76 20.39
N PHE A 178 18.47 8.79 19.63
CA PHE A 178 19.85 8.26 19.66
C PHE A 178 20.46 8.26 18.25
N PRO A 179 21.80 8.19 18.12
CA PRO A 179 22.48 8.20 16.83
C PRO A 179 22.04 7.04 15.92
N VAL A 180 21.80 7.35 14.65
CA VAL A 180 21.43 6.41 13.58
C VAL A 180 22.39 6.58 12.40
N PRO A 181 22.37 5.70 11.39
CA PRO A 181 23.34 5.70 10.31
C PRO A 181 23.54 7.02 9.56
N ASP A 182 22.52 7.86 9.47
CA ASP A 182 22.54 9.11 8.71
C ASP A 182 22.39 10.39 9.56
N ASN A 183 21.96 10.27 10.81
CA ASN A 183 21.76 11.41 11.70
C ASN A 183 22.25 11.12 13.13
N GLN A 184 22.97 12.04 13.73
CA GLN A 184 23.51 11.88 15.09
C GLN A 184 22.53 12.34 16.18
N THR A 185 21.58 13.18 15.82
CA THR A 185 20.58 13.74 16.74
C THR A 185 19.20 13.83 16.05
N TRP A 186 18.14 13.79 16.84
CA TRP A 186 16.80 13.97 16.32
C TRP A 186 16.59 15.34 15.66
N GLN A 187 17.35 16.38 16.06
CA GLN A 187 17.29 17.72 15.44
C GLN A 187 17.88 17.70 14.03
N GLU A 188 18.98 16.93 13.84
CA GLU A 188 19.55 16.72 12.50
C GLU A 188 18.57 15.96 11.62
N ALA A 189 17.97 14.87 12.13
CA ALA A 189 16.94 14.10 11.42
C ALA A 189 15.73 14.95 11.04
N LEU A 190 15.26 15.82 11.96
CA LEU A 190 14.16 16.76 11.68
C LEU A 190 14.53 17.79 10.59
N THR A 191 15.78 18.28 10.62
CA THR A 191 16.29 19.21 9.60
C THR A 191 16.41 18.50 8.23
N TYR A 192 16.87 17.27 8.23
CA TYR A 192 16.91 16.41 7.03
C TYR A 192 15.50 16.19 6.48
N THR A 193 14.54 15.84 7.35
CA THR A 193 13.13 15.64 6.98
C THR A 193 12.53 16.90 6.35
N GLU A 194 12.81 18.09 6.90
CA GLU A 194 12.30 19.33 6.31
C GLU A 194 12.85 19.55 4.89
N LYS A 195 14.14 19.30 4.66
CA LYS A 195 14.76 19.39 3.31
C LYS A 195 14.15 18.36 2.36
N PHE A 196 13.97 17.13 2.85
CA PHE A 196 13.32 16.04 2.13
C PHE A 196 11.90 16.42 1.67
N ILE A 197 11.07 16.94 2.60
CA ILE A 197 9.72 17.41 2.29
C ILE A 197 9.75 18.51 1.21
N ARG A 198 10.62 19.50 1.34
CA ARG A 198 10.73 20.60 0.36
C ARG A 198 11.13 20.11 -1.02
N ARG A 199 11.99 19.10 -1.11
CA ARG A 199 12.45 18.51 -2.37
C ARG A 199 11.34 17.73 -3.09
N TRP A 200 10.58 16.94 -2.35
CA TRP A 200 9.66 15.95 -2.94
C TRP A 200 8.19 16.36 -2.94
N LYS A 201 7.79 17.37 -2.17
CA LYS A 201 6.39 17.82 -2.12
C LYS A 201 5.88 18.19 -3.50
N GLY A 202 4.74 17.61 -3.89
CA GLY A 202 4.12 17.79 -5.19
C GLY A 202 4.57 16.78 -6.26
N ASN A 203 5.49 15.86 -5.93
CA ASN A 203 5.82 14.76 -6.83
C ASN A 203 4.63 13.77 -6.90
N PRO A 204 4.25 13.28 -8.09
CA PRO A 204 3.08 12.40 -8.24
C PRO A 204 3.30 10.98 -7.67
N LEU A 205 4.55 10.55 -7.48
CA LEU A 205 4.91 9.22 -7.00
C LEU A 205 5.50 9.24 -5.59
N VAL A 206 6.07 10.35 -5.13
CA VAL A 206 6.70 10.47 -3.81
C VAL A 206 5.90 11.43 -2.96
N ILE A 207 5.29 10.93 -1.91
CA ILE A 207 4.56 11.68 -0.91
C ILE A 207 5.43 11.72 0.35
N PRO A 208 6.13 12.83 0.65
CA PRO A 208 6.96 12.90 1.84
C PRO A 208 6.13 12.88 3.11
N ALA A 209 6.65 12.22 4.15
CA ALA A 209 6.05 12.11 5.47
C ALA A 209 7.08 12.47 6.56
N VAL A 210 6.62 12.60 7.80
CA VAL A 210 7.44 12.70 9.00
C VAL A 210 7.28 11.40 9.79
N ALA A 211 8.37 10.75 10.16
CA ALA A 211 8.31 9.42 10.77
C ALA A 211 9.06 9.34 12.12
N PRO A 212 8.54 9.93 13.23
CA PRO A 212 9.06 9.59 14.54
C PRO A 212 8.86 8.10 14.80
N HIS A 213 9.94 7.38 15.15
CA HIS A 213 9.94 5.91 15.19
C HIS A 213 8.82 5.34 16.09
N ALA A 214 8.85 5.67 17.37
CA ALA A 214 7.89 5.16 18.34
C ALA A 214 7.83 6.07 19.59
N PRO A 215 6.79 5.93 20.45
CA PRO A 215 6.69 6.68 21.70
C PRO A 215 7.84 6.39 22.69
N TYR A 216 8.38 5.19 22.71
CA TYR A 216 9.47 4.80 23.60
C TYR A 216 10.87 5.21 23.12
N THR A 217 11.03 5.55 21.85
CA THR A 217 12.30 6.03 21.27
C THR A 217 12.35 7.55 21.09
N ASN A 218 11.30 8.24 21.49
CA ASN A 218 11.16 9.68 21.34
C ASN A 218 10.68 10.35 22.65
N SER A 219 11.05 11.61 22.83
CA SER A 219 10.52 12.46 23.90
C SER A 219 9.28 13.24 23.44
N GLU A 220 8.58 13.82 24.40
CA GLU A 220 7.50 14.78 24.11
C GLU A 220 8.00 15.92 23.20
N LYS A 221 9.23 16.38 23.41
CA LYS A 221 9.83 17.48 22.65
C LYS A 221 10.06 17.11 21.20
N SER A 222 10.65 15.95 20.92
CA SER A 222 10.88 15.48 19.55
C SER A 222 9.56 15.18 18.84
N LEU A 223 8.59 14.52 19.50
CA LEU A 223 7.26 14.25 18.95
C LEU A 223 6.50 15.52 18.57
N LYS A 224 6.46 16.52 19.46
CA LYS A 224 5.84 17.81 19.16
C LYS A 224 6.51 18.55 18.02
N ALA A 225 7.84 18.46 17.90
CA ALA A 225 8.58 19.04 16.79
C ALA A 225 8.24 18.31 15.47
N CYS A 226 8.15 16.99 15.47
CA CYS A 226 7.70 16.19 14.32
C CYS A 226 6.28 16.57 13.89
N LYS A 227 5.34 16.65 14.86
CA LYS A 227 3.95 17.05 14.56
C LYS A 227 3.89 18.46 13.98
N SER A 228 4.61 19.40 14.58
CA SER A 228 4.67 20.77 14.08
C SER A 228 5.22 20.86 12.65
N LEU A 229 6.23 20.05 12.32
CA LEU A 229 6.77 19.96 10.97
C LEU A 229 5.74 19.38 9.99
N ALA A 230 5.10 18.26 10.35
CA ALA A 230 4.07 17.62 9.54
C ALA A 230 2.90 18.58 9.24
N ASP A 231 2.40 19.27 10.26
CA ASP A 231 1.31 20.25 10.13
C ASP A 231 1.69 21.45 9.25
N ARG A 232 2.89 22.00 9.45
CA ARG A 232 3.39 23.12 8.65
C ARG A 232 3.39 22.85 7.17
N TYR A 233 3.74 21.64 6.78
CA TYR A 233 3.81 21.24 5.37
C TYR A 233 2.57 20.51 4.88
N GLY A 234 1.64 20.12 5.76
CA GLY A 234 0.45 19.33 5.43
C GLY A 234 0.84 17.96 4.87
N VAL A 235 1.78 17.28 5.53
CA VAL A 235 2.25 15.93 5.16
C VAL A 235 1.87 14.91 6.24
N PRO A 236 1.80 13.60 5.92
CA PRO A 236 1.52 12.56 6.90
C PRO A 236 2.57 12.47 8.00
N LEU A 237 2.15 11.92 9.17
CA LEU A 237 3.02 11.48 10.24
C LEU A 237 2.80 9.98 10.46
N ILE A 238 3.87 9.19 10.39
CA ILE A 238 3.84 7.72 10.56
C ILE A 238 4.59 7.37 11.83
N ILE A 239 4.03 6.48 12.67
CA ILE A 239 4.63 6.12 13.97
C ILE A 239 4.19 4.72 14.39
N HIS A 240 5.12 3.91 14.97
CA HIS A 240 4.77 2.64 15.62
C HIS A 240 4.09 2.92 16.96
N VAL A 241 2.95 2.26 17.22
CA VAL A 241 2.19 2.46 18.46
C VAL A 241 1.59 1.14 18.94
N SER A 242 1.82 0.85 20.21
CA SER A 242 1.20 -0.29 20.91
C SER A 242 1.46 -1.63 20.22
N GLU A 243 2.70 -1.85 19.76
CA GLU A 243 3.08 -3.07 19.05
C GLU A 243 3.23 -4.25 20.00
N THR A 244 3.92 -4.07 21.13
CA THR A 244 4.22 -5.14 22.08
C THR A 244 3.73 -4.83 23.50
N ARG A 245 3.63 -5.86 24.33
CA ARG A 245 3.33 -5.70 25.76
C ARG A 245 4.41 -4.94 26.49
N ASP A 246 5.67 -5.11 26.07
CA ASP A 246 6.82 -4.44 26.68
C ASP A 246 6.77 -2.93 26.43
N GLU A 247 6.46 -2.51 25.19
CA GLU A 247 6.19 -1.09 24.90
C GLU A 247 5.08 -0.52 25.79
N VAL A 248 3.93 -1.23 25.85
CA VAL A 248 2.79 -0.78 26.67
C VAL A 248 3.17 -0.63 28.12
N LYS A 249 3.95 -1.58 28.68
CA LYS A 249 4.44 -1.54 30.04
C LYS A 249 5.41 -0.37 30.27
N GLU A 250 6.37 -0.17 29.40
CA GLU A 250 7.35 0.92 29.49
C GLU A 250 6.65 2.28 29.48
N ILE A 251 5.73 2.50 28.56
CA ILE A 251 4.97 3.76 28.47
C ILE A 251 4.08 3.97 29.68
N LEU A 252 3.43 2.91 30.18
CA LEU A 252 2.61 3.00 31.39
C LEU A 252 3.46 3.35 32.63
N GLU A 253 4.64 2.75 32.78
CA GLU A 253 5.57 3.05 33.87
C GLU A 253 6.10 4.49 33.77
N LYS A 254 6.40 4.97 32.58
CA LYS A 254 7.01 6.28 32.33
C LYS A 254 6.00 7.44 32.41
N TYR A 255 4.78 7.25 31.88
CA TYR A 255 3.81 8.32 31.70
C TYR A 255 2.47 8.08 32.43
N GLY A 256 2.28 6.92 33.08
CA GLY A 256 1.06 6.58 33.80
C GLY A 256 -0.17 6.34 32.93
N THR A 257 0.03 6.15 31.61
CA THR A 257 -1.07 6.02 30.64
C THR A 257 -0.63 5.19 29.41
N THR A 258 -1.58 4.87 28.49
CA THR A 258 -1.25 4.19 27.24
C THR A 258 -0.54 5.10 26.25
N SER A 259 0.21 4.51 25.27
CA SER A 259 0.85 5.26 24.17
C SER A 259 -0.15 6.19 23.47
N THR A 260 -1.32 5.67 23.12
CA THR A 260 -2.37 6.43 22.43
C THR A 260 -2.87 7.63 23.24
N ARG A 261 -3.15 7.43 24.53
CA ARG A 261 -3.61 8.53 25.38
C ARG A 261 -2.54 9.58 25.62
N TRP A 262 -1.30 9.15 25.81
CA TRP A 262 -0.18 10.08 25.94
C TRP A 262 0.01 10.91 24.67
N LEU A 263 0.00 10.29 23.49
CA LEU A 263 0.09 10.99 22.21
C LEU A 263 -1.10 11.95 22.00
N ASP A 264 -2.30 11.60 22.46
CA ASP A 264 -3.47 12.49 22.43
C ASP A 264 -3.29 13.70 23.36
N GLN A 265 -2.82 13.48 24.59
CA GLN A 265 -2.57 14.53 25.60
C GLN A 265 -1.53 15.54 25.13
N ILE A 266 -0.48 15.11 24.47
CA ILE A 266 0.58 15.99 23.94
C ILE A 266 0.28 16.57 22.55
N GLY A 267 -0.90 16.24 21.96
CA GLY A 267 -1.40 16.85 20.74
C GLY A 267 -0.82 16.30 19.43
N ILE A 268 -0.39 15.03 19.41
CA ILE A 268 0.18 14.41 18.20
C ILE A 268 -0.90 13.91 17.24
N LEU A 269 -2.06 13.46 17.75
CA LEU A 269 -3.05 12.75 16.98
C LEU A 269 -3.89 13.64 16.06
N GLY A 270 -4.22 13.12 14.88
CA GLY A 270 -5.05 13.79 13.89
C GLY A 270 -5.24 12.95 12.63
N PRO A 271 -6.04 13.43 11.66
CA PRO A 271 -6.41 12.63 10.48
C PRO A 271 -5.25 12.37 9.48
N SER A 272 -4.12 13.06 9.65
CA SER A 272 -2.90 12.80 8.87
C SER A 272 -1.90 11.88 9.59
N VAL A 273 -2.29 11.26 10.71
CA VAL A 273 -1.44 10.35 11.48
C VAL A 273 -1.78 8.91 11.14
N LEU A 274 -0.76 8.10 10.88
CA LEU A 274 -0.86 6.67 10.69
C LEU A 274 -0.13 5.94 11.83
N PHE A 275 -0.84 5.07 12.52
CA PHE A 275 -0.25 4.15 13.48
C PHE A 275 0.11 2.84 12.80
N ALA A 276 1.34 2.40 12.89
CA ALA A 276 1.72 1.04 12.58
C ALA A 276 1.42 0.12 13.77
N HIS A 277 0.98 -1.11 13.49
CA HIS A 277 0.65 -2.21 14.40
C HIS A 277 -0.66 -2.04 15.17
N GLY A 278 -0.72 -1.22 16.22
CA GLY A 278 -1.92 -1.05 17.04
C GLY A 278 -2.41 -2.37 17.69
N VAL A 279 -1.47 -3.25 18.10
CA VAL A 279 -1.80 -4.60 18.63
C VAL A 279 -2.50 -4.52 19.97
N TRP A 280 -2.01 -3.66 20.86
CA TRP A 280 -2.43 -3.56 22.25
C TRP A 280 -3.29 -2.32 22.54
N LEU A 281 -4.12 -1.90 21.57
CA LEU A 281 -5.08 -0.81 21.77
C LEU A 281 -6.24 -1.26 22.67
N THR A 282 -6.54 -0.47 23.71
CA THR A 282 -7.72 -0.65 24.55
C THR A 282 -8.98 -0.07 23.89
N GLU A 283 -10.17 -0.34 24.43
CA GLU A 283 -11.44 0.25 23.93
C GLU A 283 -11.41 1.79 24.01
N GLU A 284 -10.80 2.34 25.06
CA GLU A 284 -10.65 3.79 25.19
C GLU A 284 -9.65 4.36 24.18
N ASP A 285 -8.57 3.61 23.87
CA ASP A 285 -7.63 4.00 22.82
C ASP A 285 -8.30 4.01 21.45
N LEU A 286 -9.11 3.00 21.15
CA LEU A 286 -9.91 2.94 19.92
C LEU A 286 -10.90 4.10 19.80
N ALA A 287 -11.51 4.52 20.90
CA ALA A 287 -12.40 5.68 20.92
C ALA A 287 -11.64 6.97 20.61
N ILE A 288 -10.39 7.13 21.10
CA ILE A 288 -9.52 8.24 20.79
C ILE A 288 -9.10 8.23 19.32
N VAL A 289 -8.60 7.09 18.83
CA VAL A 289 -8.17 6.87 17.42
C VAL A 289 -9.31 7.27 16.48
N LYS A 290 -10.54 6.78 16.72
CA LYS A 290 -11.73 7.14 15.95
C LYS A 290 -12.01 8.64 15.98
N ARG A 291 -12.06 9.24 17.18
CA ARG A 291 -12.37 10.66 17.38
C ARG A 291 -11.35 11.55 16.68
N ARG A 292 -10.08 11.17 16.67
CA ARG A 292 -8.97 11.91 16.05
C ARG A 292 -8.81 11.63 14.55
N GLY A 293 -9.49 10.60 14.02
CA GLY A 293 -9.40 10.22 12.61
C GLY A 293 -8.06 9.61 12.22
N VAL A 294 -7.36 8.99 13.17
CA VAL A 294 -6.06 8.32 12.93
C VAL A 294 -6.27 7.09 12.06
N GLY A 295 -5.41 6.89 11.05
CA GLY A 295 -5.34 5.66 10.25
C GLY A 295 -4.51 4.58 10.95
N LEU A 296 -4.77 3.32 10.63
CA LEU A 296 -4.04 2.16 11.17
C LEU A 296 -3.48 1.29 10.05
N ALA A 297 -2.27 0.76 10.25
CA ALA A 297 -1.64 -0.26 9.43
C ALA A 297 -1.54 -1.57 10.22
N HIS A 298 -2.28 -2.59 9.82
CA HIS A 298 -2.24 -3.92 10.43
C HIS A 298 -1.18 -4.77 9.73
N ASN A 299 -0.20 -5.26 10.49
CA ASN A 299 0.94 -6.05 10.01
C ASN A 299 0.85 -7.49 10.53
N PRO A 300 -0.04 -8.34 9.98
CA PRO A 300 -0.35 -9.64 10.58
C PRO A 300 0.87 -10.56 10.69
N GLU A 301 1.69 -10.63 9.64
CA GLU A 301 2.82 -11.54 9.54
C GLU A 301 3.92 -11.19 10.53
N SER A 302 4.34 -9.92 10.57
CA SER A 302 5.33 -9.43 11.53
C SER A 302 4.86 -9.62 12.97
N ASN A 303 3.60 -9.25 13.27
CA ASN A 303 3.02 -9.43 14.60
C ASN A 303 2.98 -10.91 15.04
N MET A 304 2.73 -11.82 14.10
CA MET A 304 2.75 -13.27 14.35
C MET A 304 4.16 -13.78 14.56
N LYS A 305 5.09 -13.42 13.66
CA LYS A 305 6.46 -13.91 13.69
C LYS A 305 7.23 -13.44 14.93
N LEU A 306 7.06 -12.17 15.32
CA LEU A 306 7.65 -11.60 16.53
C LEU A 306 6.86 -11.91 17.80
N ALA A 307 5.74 -12.65 17.68
CA ALA A 307 4.82 -12.94 18.78
C ALA A 307 4.34 -11.68 19.53
N SER A 308 4.22 -10.54 18.81
CA SER A 308 3.78 -9.26 19.37
C SER A 308 2.33 -9.31 19.88
N GLY A 309 1.50 -10.14 19.26
CA GLY A 309 0.09 -10.32 19.61
C GLY A 309 -0.84 -10.16 18.42
N THR A 310 -2.15 -9.98 18.68
CA THR A 310 -3.18 -9.82 17.64
C THR A 310 -3.91 -8.50 17.80
N ALA A 311 -3.84 -7.64 16.81
CA ALA A 311 -4.55 -6.36 16.79
C ALA A 311 -6.08 -6.58 16.80
N PRO A 312 -6.88 -5.67 17.42
CA PRO A 312 -8.33 -5.81 17.52
C PRO A 312 -9.05 -5.41 16.21
N VAL A 313 -8.64 -6.01 15.07
CA VAL A 313 -9.07 -5.65 13.71
C VAL A 313 -10.58 -5.64 13.54
N ILE A 314 -11.27 -6.67 14.06
CA ILE A 314 -12.73 -6.76 13.98
C ILE A 314 -13.38 -5.54 14.64
N ARG A 315 -12.85 -5.12 15.80
CA ARG A 315 -13.34 -3.97 16.54
C ARG A 315 -13.04 -2.65 15.84
N ILE A 316 -11.83 -2.54 15.27
CA ILE A 316 -11.38 -1.37 14.48
C ILE A 316 -12.32 -1.15 13.28
N LEU A 317 -12.60 -2.21 12.51
CA LEU A 317 -13.52 -2.16 11.37
C LEU A 317 -14.96 -1.84 11.78
N ALA A 318 -15.46 -2.45 12.87
CA ALA A 318 -16.80 -2.19 13.40
C ALA A 318 -16.98 -0.72 13.84
N LEU A 319 -15.92 -0.07 14.28
CA LEU A 319 -15.91 1.35 14.63
C LEU A 319 -15.79 2.27 13.41
N GLY A 320 -15.50 1.74 12.22
CA GLY A 320 -15.27 2.52 11.00
C GLY A 320 -13.94 3.29 11.03
N ILE A 321 -12.96 2.83 11.79
CA ILE A 321 -11.61 3.40 11.82
C ILE A 321 -10.90 3.00 10.52
N PRO A 322 -10.25 3.94 9.79
CA PRO A 322 -9.49 3.61 8.59
C PRO A 322 -8.38 2.59 8.88
N LEU A 323 -8.40 1.46 8.18
CA LEU A 323 -7.47 0.36 8.41
C LEU A 323 -6.95 -0.18 7.08
N GLY A 324 -5.62 -0.22 6.95
CA GLY A 324 -4.93 -0.87 5.85
C GLY A 324 -4.16 -2.11 6.32
N LEU A 325 -3.69 -2.91 5.36
CA LEU A 325 -2.70 -3.96 5.58
C LEU A 325 -1.29 -3.45 5.27
N GLY A 326 -0.32 -3.90 6.06
CA GLY A 326 1.09 -3.72 5.82
C GLY A 326 1.84 -5.03 5.95
N THR A 327 2.97 -5.15 5.28
CA THR A 327 3.87 -6.29 5.45
C THR A 327 4.83 -6.11 6.61
N ASP A 328 5.08 -4.87 7.01
CA ASP A 328 6.27 -4.49 7.76
C ASP A 328 7.57 -4.75 6.97
N GLY A 329 8.75 -4.58 7.54
CA GLY A 329 10.01 -4.84 6.88
C GLY A 329 10.27 -6.32 6.66
N ALA A 330 10.91 -6.68 5.53
CA ALA A 330 11.27 -8.07 5.24
C ALA A 330 12.32 -8.66 6.21
N ALA A 331 12.87 -7.88 7.12
CA ALA A 331 13.69 -8.39 8.21
C ALA A 331 12.84 -9.01 9.34
N SER A 332 11.59 -8.50 9.53
CA SER A 332 10.68 -8.98 10.58
C SER A 332 9.65 -10.01 10.11
N ASN A 333 9.27 -10.01 8.80
CA ASN A 333 8.29 -10.95 8.26
C ASN A 333 8.81 -11.84 7.11
N ASN A 334 9.98 -11.51 6.56
CA ASN A 334 10.71 -12.21 5.51
C ASN A 334 10.18 -12.07 4.07
N ASN A 335 9.10 -11.33 3.81
CA ASN A 335 8.58 -11.06 2.46
C ASN A 335 7.90 -9.68 2.36
N LEU A 336 7.52 -9.27 1.14
CA LEU A 336 6.75 -8.06 0.84
C LEU A 336 5.52 -8.40 -0.03
N ASP A 337 4.93 -9.59 0.17
CA ASP A 337 3.80 -10.10 -0.60
C ASP A 337 2.46 -9.79 0.09
N MET A 338 1.74 -8.78 -0.40
CA MET A 338 0.43 -8.40 0.13
C MET A 338 -0.65 -9.49 -0.03
N PHE A 339 -0.49 -10.46 -0.94
CA PHE A 339 -1.40 -11.63 -1.01
C PHE A 339 -1.20 -12.54 0.20
N GLU A 340 0.03 -12.69 0.66
CA GLU A 340 0.34 -13.46 1.85
C GLU A 340 -0.20 -12.74 3.09
N ALA A 341 0.03 -11.43 3.22
CA ALA A 341 -0.54 -10.62 4.28
C ALA A 341 -2.08 -10.70 4.34
N MET A 342 -2.77 -10.72 3.19
CA MET A 342 -4.21 -10.93 3.13
C MET A 342 -4.64 -12.30 3.67
N ASP A 343 -3.95 -13.37 3.28
CA ASP A 343 -4.25 -14.74 3.71
C ASP A 343 -4.07 -14.89 5.23
N PHE A 344 -2.96 -14.38 5.78
CA PHE A 344 -2.70 -14.39 7.21
C PHE A 344 -3.72 -13.55 7.99
N ALA A 345 -4.02 -12.33 7.55
CA ALA A 345 -5.02 -11.49 8.21
C ALA A 345 -6.38 -12.22 8.30
N ALA A 346 -6.85 -12.79 7.18
CA ALA A 346 -8.13 -13.49 7.14
C ALA A 346 -8.18 -14.67 8.12
N LYS A 347 -7.15 -15.51 8.13
CA LYS A 347 -7.11 -16.74 8.93
C LYS A 347 -6.86 -16.47 10.41
N LEU A 348 -5.94 -15.57 10.74
CA LEU A 348 -5.60 -15.19 12.11
C LEU A 348 -6.83 -14.72 12.89
N HIS A 349 -7.58 -13.79 12.31
CA HIS A 349 -8.73 -13.21 13.02
C HIS A 349 -9.91 -14.18 13.19
N LYS A 350 -10.10 -15.10 12.22
CA LYS A 350 -11.07 -16.20 12.38
C LYS A 350 -10.68 -17.13 13.52
N LEU A 351 -9.40 -17.48 13.61
CA LEU A 351 -8.89 -18.34 14.68
C LEU A 351 -9.02 -17.67 16.05
N VAL A 352 -8.59 -16.42 16.17
CA VAL A 352 -8.65 -15.68 17.46
C VAL A 352 -10.08 -15.46 17.93
N ALA A 353 -11.00 -15.16 17.02
CA ALA A 353 -12.42 -14.99 17.34
C ALA A 353 -13.17 -16.31 17.52
N MET A 354 -12.58 -17.46 17.17
CA MET A 354 -13.25 -18.76 17.08
C MET A 354 -14.56 -18.70 16.26
N ASP A 355 -14.57 -17.85 15.23
CA ASP A 355 -15.71 -17.61 14.35
C ASP A 355 -15.25 -17.52 12.89
N PRO A 356 -15.64 -18.47 12.01
CA PRO A 356 -15.24 -18.46 10.61
C PRO A 356 -15.88 -17.35 9.78
N ALA A 357 -16.90 -16.66 10.29
CA ALA A 357 -17.61 -15.60 9.57
C ALA A 357 -16.95 -14.23 9.70
N VAL A 358 -16.12 -14.00 10.71
CA VAL A 358 -15.44 -12.70 10.88
C VAL A 358 -14.43 -12.44 9.76
N LEU A 359 -14.20 -11.20 9.47
CA LEU A 359 -13.24 -10.71 8.46
C LEU A 359 -13.32 -11.49 7.13
N PRO A 360 -14.47 -11.41 6.41
CA PRO A 360 -14.65 -12.11 5.14
C PRO A 360 -13.65 -11.60 4.07
N ALA A 361 -13.36 -12.43 3.07
CA ALA A 361 -12.37 -12.16 2.03
C ALA A 361 -12.54 -10.78 1.36
N ALA A 362 -13.76 -10.35 1.08
CA ALA A 362 -14.02 -9.03 0.49
C ALA A 362 -13.53 -7.87 1.38
N SER A 363 -13.67 -7.99 2.71
CA SER A 363 -13.17 -6.98 3.65
C SER A 363 -11.65 -6.96 3.71
N VAL A 364 -11.00 -8.11 3.54
CA VAL A 364 -9.52 -8.21 3.49
C VAL A 364 -8.98 -7.56 2.22
N VAL A 365 -9.60 -7.82 1.06
CA VAL A 365 -9.24 -7.12 -0.19
C VAL A 365 -9.47 -5.61 -0.07
N GLU A 366 -10.53 -5.18 0.64
CA GLU A 366 -10.75 -3.77 0.94
C GLU A 366 -9.60 -3.18 1.75
N MET A 367 -9.14 -3.85 2.82
CA MET A 367 -7.98 -3.41 3.62
C MET A 367 -6.71 -3.27 2.78
N ALA A 368 -6.48 -4.16 1.81
CA ALA A 368 -5.33 -4.15 0.92
C ALA A 368 -5.45 -3.14 -0.25
N THR A 369 -6.58 -2.46 -0.40
CA THR A 369 -6.86 -1.53 -1.50
C THR A 369 -7.43 -0.21 -0.97
N ILE A 370 -8.73 0.05 -1.10
CA ILE A 370 -9.36 1.33 -0.70
C ILE A 370 -9.28 1.59 0.82
N GLY A 371 -9.24 0.56 1.65
CA GLY A 371 -9.02 0.67 3.10
C GLY A 371 -7.64 1.21 3.41
N GLY A 372 -6.61 0.66 2.75
CA GLY A 372 -5.24 1.17 2.82
C GLY A 372 -5.12 2.62 2.35
N ALA A 373 -5.80 2.96 1.24
CA ALA A 373 -5.85 4.33 0.74
C ALA A 373 -6.49 5.29 1.77
N ARG A 374 -7.58 4.87 2.44
CA ARG A 374 -8.22 5.65 3.52
C ARG A 374 -7.30 5.83 4.72
N ALA A 375 -6.59 4.78 5.12
CA ALA A 375 -5.64 4.84 6.22
C ALA A 375 -4.49 5.82 5.95
N LEU A 376 -4.06 5.96 4.70
CA LEU A 376 -3.06 6.92 4.24
C LEU A 376 -3.64 8.30 3.87
N GLY A 377 -4.95 8.51 3.95
CA GLY A 377 -5.61 9.77 3.52
C GLY A 377 -5.58 9.99 2.00
N MET A 378 -5.47 8.93 1.21
CA MET A 378 -5.32 8.96 -0.26
C MET A 378 -6.49 8.37 -1.04
N ASP A 379 -7.61 8.07 -0.40
CA ASP A 379 -8.76 7.38 -0.98
C ASP A 379 -9.46 8.14 -2.13
N LYS A 380 -9.23 9.44 -2.25
CA LYS A 380 -9.67 10.24 -3.39
C LYS A 380 -8.79 10.08 -4.64
N GLU A 381 -7.55 9.60 -4.46
CA GLU A 381 -6.56 9.48 -5.54
C GLU A 381 -6.34 8.04 -5.99
N ILE A 382 -6.36 7.05 -5.06
CA ILE A 382 -6.02 5.65 -5.31
C ILE A 382 -6.95 4.68 -4.57
N GLY A 383 -6.72 3.38 -4.76
CA GLY A 383 -7.34 2.29 -3.99
C GLY A 383 -8.63 1.73 -4.58
N SER A 384 -9.18 2.34 -5.63
CA SER A 384 -10.32 1.82 -6.40
C SER A 384 -10.22 2.20 -7.87
N LEU A 385 -10.91 1.45 -8.74
CA LEU A 385 -11.00 1.75 -10.16
C LEU A 385 -12.23 2.65 -10.41
N GLU A 386 -12.01 3.95 -10.34
CA GLU A 386 -13.05 4.96 -10.54
C GLU A 386 -12.56 6.09 -11.45
N PRO A 387 -13.42 6.65 -12.32
CA PRO A 387 -13.05 7.82 -13.13
C PRO A 387 -12.52 8.97 -12.26
N GLY A 388 -11.39 9.55 -12.69
CA GLY A 388 -10.70 10.62 -11.99
C GLY A 388 -9.57 10.16 -11.04
N LYS A 389 -9.57 8.91 -10.59
CA LYS A 389 -8.47 8.35 -9.76
C LYS A 389 -7.25 8.00 -10.60
N ARG A 390 -6.11 7.86 -9.93
CA ARG A 390 -4.86 7.41 -10.54
C ARG A 390 -5.02 6.00 -11.11
N ALA A 391 -4.42 5.77 -12.26
CA ALA A 391 -4.44 4.46 -12.89
C ALA A 391 -3.36 3.56 -12.28
N ASP A 392 -3.61 3.09 -11.06
CA ASP A 392 -2.85 2.07 -10.35
C ASP A 392 -3.64 0.76 -10.44
N ILE A 393 -3.23 -0.14 -11.35
CA ILE A 393 -4.00 -1.31 -11.78
C ILE A 393 -3.09 -2.52 -11.84
N ILE A 394 -3.57 -3.67 -11.36
CA ILE A 394 -2.90 -4.95 -11.54
C ILE A 394 -3.79 -5.95 -12.28
N LEU A 395 -3.14 -6.83 -13.05
CA LEU A 395 -3.76 -7.98 -13.71
C LEU A 395 -3.25 -9.24 -13.03
N VAL A 396 -4.18 -10.02 -12.47
CA VAL A 396 -3.89 -11.25 -11.73
C VAL A 396 -4.41 -12.44 -12.54
N ASP A 397 -3.59 -13.46 -12.68
CA ASP A 397 -3.90 -14.68 -13.43
C ASP A 397 -4.44 -15.79 -12.53
N PRO A 398 -5.75 -16.13 -12.60
CA PRO A 398 -6.31 -17.27 -11.90
C PRO A 398 -6.15 -18.59 -12.67
N GLU A 399 -5.63 -18.56 -13.91
CA GLU A 399 -5.50 -19.75 -14.77
C GLU A 399 -4.26 -20.56 -14.39
N SER A 400 -4.37 -21.31 -13.31
CA SER A 400 -3.34 -22.23 -12.85
C SER A 400 -4.00 -23.49 -12.25
N VAL A 401 -3.24 -24.58 -12.12
CA VAL A 401 -3.75 -25.80 -11.48
C VAL A 401 -4.28 -25.53 -10.07
N GLY A 402 -3.61 -24.67 -9.29
CA GLY A 402 -4.06 -24.28 -7.97
C GLY A 402 -5.14 -23.19 -7.98
N GLY A 403 -5.31 -22.47 -9.10
CA GLY A 403 -6.25 -21.36 -9.25
C GLY A 403 -7.65 -21.74 -9.74
N GLN A 404 -7.87 -22.99 -10.12
CA GLN A 404 -9.15 -23.46 -10.67
C GLN A 404 -9.74 -24.58 -9.82
N PRO A 405 -11.09 -24.68 -9.71
CA PRO A 405 -12.10 -23.76 -10.25
C PRO A 405 -12.26 -22.49 -9.39
N MET A 406 -12.66 -21.36 -10.01
CA MET A 406 -12.94 -20.09 -9.34
C MET A 406 -14.46 -19.87 -9.22
N PHE A 407 -15.02 -19.92 -8.02
CA PHE A 407 -16.43 -19.64 -7.73
C PHE A 407 -16.68 -18.24 -7.16
N ASN A 408 -15.67 -17.67 -6.48
CA ASN A 408 -15.76 -16.37 -5.85
C ASN A 408 -14.41 -15.67 -5.96
N VAL A 409 -14.38 -14.53 -6.64
CA VAL A 409 -13.16 -13.79 -6.95
C VAL A 409 -12.43 -13.28 -5.71
N TYR A 410 -13.15 -12.84 -4.66
CA TYR A 410 -12.54 -12.40 -3.41
C TYR A 410 -11.90 -13.56 -2.65
N SER A 411 -12.60 -14.70 -2.57
CA SER A 411 -12.05 -15.92 -1.97
C SER A 411 -10.79 -16.38 -2.71
N GLN A 412 -10.80 -16.28 -4.03
CA GLN A 412 -9.68 -16.62 -4.89
C GLN A 412 -8.47 -15.75 -4.57
N LEU A 413 -8.66 -14.43 -4.52
CA LEU A 413 -7.59 -13.46 -4.23
C LEU A 413 -6.97 -13.64 -2.85
N VAL A 414 -7.78 -13.96 -1.82
CA VAL A 414 -7.29 -14.04 -0.44
C VAL A 414 -6.69 -15.38 -0.09
N TYR A 415 -7.36 -16.49 -0.47
CA TYR A 415 -6.98 -17.81 0.04
C TYR A 415 -6.19 -18.66 -0.95
N VAL A 416 -6.22 -18.33 -2.24
CA VAL A 416 -5.69 -19.20 -3.30
C VAL A 416 -4.52 -18.57 -4.03
N LEU A 417 -4.72 -17.38 -4.60
CA LEU A 417 -3.71 -16.70 -5.40
C LEU A 417 -2.61 -16.10 -4.53
N LYS A 418 -1.43 -15.93 -5.10
CA LYS A 418 -0.24 -15.35 -4.47
C LYS A 418 0.35 -14.28 -5.39
N GLY A 419 1.29 -13.50 -4.90
CA GLY A 419 1.96 -12.48 -5.71
C GLY A 419 2.56 -13.01 -7.01
N ALA A 420 2.90 -14.30 -7.08
CA ALA A 420 3.35 -14.95 -8.31
C ALA A 420 2.31 -14.96 -9.43
N ASN A 421 1.03 -14.82 -9.13
CA ASN A 421 -0.06 -14.77 -10.11
C ASN A 421 -0.25 -13.37 -10.72
N VAL A 422 0.40 -12.33 -10.24
CA VAL A 422 0.34 -10.98 -10.82
C VAL A 422 1.16 -10.94 -12.11
N LEU A 423 0.51 -10.73 -13.25
CA LEU A 423 1.17 -10.69 -14.55
C LEU A 423 1.62 -9.29 -14.96
N THR A 424 0.80 -8.29 -14.67
CA THR A 424 1.01 -6.92 -15.11
C THR A 424 0.72 -5.94 -13.98
N SER A 425 1.60 -4.97 -13.80
CA SER A 425 1.44 -3.87 -12.86
C SER A 425 1.52 -2.53 -13.62
N ILE A 426 0.50 -1.71 -13.43
CA ILE A 426 0.37 -0.37 -14.00
C ILE A 426 0.32 0.60 -12.83
N ILE A 427 1.20 1.59 -12.81
CA ILE A 427 1.27 2.59 -11.74
C ILE A 427 1.27 3.97 -12.39
N ASN A 428 0.38 4.84 -11.91
CA ASN A 428 0.24 6.20 -12.46
C ASN A 428 0.08 6.21 -13.99
N GLY A 429 -0.69 5.23 -14.53
CA GLY A 429 -0.94 5.04 -15.94
C GLY A 429 0.19 4.42 -16.75
N LYS A 430 1.32 4.12 -16.13
CA LYS A 430 2.49 3.51 -16.79
C LYS A 430 2.62 2.02 -16.46
N VAL A 431 2.86 1.20 -17.47
CA VAL A 431 3.17 -0.23 -17.28
C VAL A 431 4.58 -0.35 -16.71
N VAL A 432 4.71 -0.79 -15.46
CA VAL A 432 6.00 -1.00 -14.77
C VAL A 432 6.42 -2.47 -14.75
N MET A 433 5.46 -3.39 -14.90
CA MET A 433 5.69 -4.81 -15.14
C MET A 433 4.69 -5.33 -16.18
N ARG A 434 5.15 -6.18 -17.09
CA ARG A 434 4.31 -6.87 -18.09
C ARG A 434 4.75 -8.31 -18.26
N ASP A 435 3.80 -9.23 -18.23
CA ASP A 435 4.05 -10.67 -18.39
C ASP A 435 5.16 -11.14 -17.43
N ARG A 436 5.12 -10.68 -16.18
CA ARG A 436 6.11 -10.94 -15.14
C ARG A 436 7.50 -10.32 -15.37
N GLN A 437 7.69 -9.52 -16.41
CA GLN A 437 8.96 -8.85 -16.68
C GLN A 437 8.91 -7.40 -16.20
N LEU A 438 9.84 -7.01 -15.35
CA LEU A 438 10.01 -5.63 -14.90
C LEU A 438 10.46 -4.76 -16.08
N VAL A 439 9.79 -3.61 -16.25
CA VAL A 439 10.05 -2.69 -17.37
C VAL A 439 10.96 -1.54 -16.94
N THR A 440 10.86 -1.14 -15.68
CA THR A 440 11.55 0.05 -15.12
C THR A 440 12.81 -0.28 -14.34
N LEU A 441 13.03 -1.55 -13.99
CA LEU A 441 14.13 -2.01 -13.15
C LEU A 441 14.95 -3.11 -13.84
N ASP A 442 16.27 -3.08 -13.65
CA ASP A 442 17.19 -4.16 -14.07
C ASP A 442 17.26 -5.23 -12.98
N GLU A 443 16.37 -6.23 -13.07
CA GLU A 443 16.27 -7.32 -12.10
C GLU A 443 17.59 -8.09 -11.93
N ARG A 444 18.32 -8.34 -13.01
CA ARG A 444 19.59 -9.07 -12.95
C ARG A 444 20.63 -8.32 -12.11
N ARG A 445 20.75 -7.00 -12.32
CA ARG A 445 21.67 -6.17 -11.56
C ARG A 445 21.27 -6.06 -10.10
N ILE A 446 19.97 -5.96 -9.81
CA ILE A 446 19.45 -5.93 -8.43
C ILE A 446 19.82 -7.23 -7.70
N LEU A 447 19.59 -8.40 -8.30
CA LEU A 447 19.92 -9.69 -7.71
C LEU A 447 21.43 -9.87 -7.51
N GLN A 448 22.25 -9.40 -8.45
CA GLN A 448 23.70 -9.39 -8.28
C GLN A 448 24.10 -8.57 -7.04
N LYS A 449 23.58 -7.35 -6.90
CA LYS A 449 23.86 -6.47 -5.77
C LYS A 449 23.36 -7.06 -4.44
N ALA A 450 22.18 -7.64 -4.42
CA ALA A 450 21.68 -8.34 -3.23
C ALA A 450 22.66 -9.47 -2.79
N GLY A 451 23.20 -10.25 -3.73
CA GLY A 451 24.22 -11.27 -3.43
C GLY A 451 25.56 -10.69 -2.91
N GLU A 452 25.97 -9.52 -3.40
CA GLU A 452 27.14 -8.80 -2.88
C GLU A 452 26.92 -8.36 -1.43
N TYR A 453 25.73 -7.77 -1.14
CA TYR A 453 25.35 -7.35 0.22
C TYR A 453 25.16 -8.53 1.18
N GLN A 454 24.61 -9.66 0.73
CA GLN A 454 24.50 -10.88 1.54
C GLN A 454 25.86 -11.30 2.10
N LYS A 455 26.90 -11.33 1.27
CA LYS A 455 28.27 -11.68 1.69
C LYS A 455 28.82 -10.65 2.67
N ARG A 456 28.72 -9.35 2.35
CA ARG A 456 29.19 -8.26 3.19
C ARG A 456 28.54 -8.27 4.58
N ILE A 457 27.22 -8.42 4.63
CA ILE A 457 26.47 -8.48 5.89
C ILE A 457 26.89 -9.70 6.69
N ALA A 458 26.94 -10.90 6.09
CA ALA A 458 27.37 -12.11 6.76
C ALA A 458 28.79 -11.99 7.36
N ASP A 459 29.71 -11.32 6.67
CA ASP A 459 31.07 -11.08 7.18
C ASP A 459 31.08 -10.05 8.32
N SER A 460 30.21 -9.05 8.29
CA SER A 460 30.10 -8.03 9.34
C SER A 460 29.49 -8.55 10.65
N LEU A 461 28.77 -9.67 10.60
CA LEU A 461 28.10 -10.29 11.76
C LEU A 461 28.96 -11.34 12.46
N LYS A 462 30.10 -11.74 11.90
CA LYS A 462 31.10 -12.60 12.54
C LYS A 462 31.89 -11.82 13.59
#